data_5f3f5d476e78febd817f96e928cab80e
#
_entry.id   5f3f5d476e78febd817f96e928cab80e
#
_cell.length_a   1.000
_cell.length_b   1.000
_cell.length_c   1.000
_cell.angle_alpha   90.00
_cell.angle_beta   90.00
_cell.angle_gamma   90.00
#
_symmetry.space_group_name_H-M   'P 1'
#
loop_
_entity.id
_entity.type
_entity.pdbx_description
1 polymer ?
#
loop_
_entity_poly.entity_id
_entity_poly.type
_entity_poly.pdbx_seq_one_letter_code
_entity_poly.pdbx_strand_id
1 'polypeptide(L)'
;DVDAISDGKTVHIGAVMQHIEEAGIHSGDSACVLPPYKITSSSIEQINIITKKLAIKLNVIGLINIQFAYKNGKVYTLEVNPRASRTIPFVSKATNTPLAKIAAQVSVGASLDQFQLKPWDQIPHVAVKEAVLPFNKFPDESIFLSPEMKSTGEVMGISKSLGSAFKRACIGAGNMLPISGKVFISVNDMDKLNIISIARDFVELGFKLIGTENTANVLNKNGLSTQCVFKVGEGRPNIVDEIKNKKISLVINTPMGSQSRYDEKAIGRSCIKNGILIVTTISAASAVLRAIRSTSTKTKVRSLQEYHY
;
A
#
# COMPACT_ATOMS: atom_id res chain seq x y z
N ASP A 1 0.54 -8.75 6.43
CA ASP A 1 1.78 -8.70 7.20
C ASP A 1 1.45 -8.69 8.70
N VAL A 2 2.20 -9.43 9.50
CA VAL A 2 1.94 -9.55 10.94
C VAL A 2 3.23 -9.32 11.70
N ASP A 3 3.18 -8.40 12.67
CA ASP A 3 4.23 -8.27 13.67
C ASP A 3 3.74 -8.83 15.00
N ALA A 4 4.55 -9.67 15.62
CA ALA A 4 4.27 -10.25 16.91
C ALA A 4 5.52 -10.29 17.80
N ILE A 5 5.30 -10.50 19.08
CA ILE A 5 6.36 -10.68 20.08
C ILE A 5 6.09 -11.95 20.88
N SER A 6 7.14 -12.71 21.17
CA SER A 6 7.10 -13.96 21.91
C SER A 6 8.16 -13.99 23.01
N ASP A 7 7.83 -14.56 24.15
CA ASP A 7 8.77 -14.89 25.24
C ASP A 7 9.15 -16.38 25.27
N GLY A 8 8.80 -17.13 24.21
CA GLY A 8 9.00 -18.58 24.11
C GLY A 8 7.84 -19.40 24.72
N LYS A 9 6.93 -18.80 25.50
CA LYS A 9 5.77 -19.46 26.13
C LYS A 9 4.45 -18.85 25.66
N THR A 10 4.42 -17.55 25.59
CA THR A 10 3.26 -16.77 25.14
C THR A 10 3.62 -15.91 23.93
N VAL A 11 2.60 -15.55 23.14
CA VAL A 11 2.76 -14.73 21.95
C VAL A 11 1.70 -13.65 21.94
N HIS A 12 2.14 -12.40 21.85
CA HIS A 12 1.28 -11.26 21.62
C HIS A 12 1.34 -10.80 20.17
N ILE A 13 0.20 -10.71 19.50
CA ILE A 13 0.09 -10.14 18.15
C ILE A 13 0.12 -8.61 18.29
N GLY A 14 1.18 -8.00 17.78
CA GLY A 14 1.35 -6.55 17.78
C GLY A 14 0.42 -5.86 16.80
N ALA A 15 0.29 -6.40 15.59
CA ALA A 15 -0.73 -6.01 14.62
C ALA A 15 -0.82 -7.00 13.46
N VAL A 16 -2.01 -7.05 12.83
CA VAL A 16 -2.22 -7.58 11.48
C VAL A 16 -2.43 -6.38 10.56
N MET A 17 -1.59 -6.24 9.55
CA MET A 17 -1.62 -5.15 8.58
C MET A 17 -2.04 -5.67 7.22
N GLN A 18 -2.83 -4.90 6.48
CA GLN A 18 -3.17 -5.21 5.09
C GLN A 18 -2.30 -4.41 4.13
N HIS A 19 -1.56 -5.10 3.24
CA HIS A 19 -0.85 -4.45 2.15
C HIS A 19 -1.81 -3.92 1.08
N ILE A 20 -1.45 -2.81 0.47
CA ILE A 20 -2.15 -2.21 -0.68
C ILE A 20 -1.59 -2.81 -1.97
N GLU A 21 -0.29 -3.07 -2.01
CA GLU A 21 0.39 -3.75 -3.11
C GLU A 21 0.08 -5.24 -3.13
N GLU A 22 0.46 -5.90 -4.22
CA GLU A 22 0.26 -7.34 -4.40
C GLU A 22 1.19 -8.17 -3.52
N ALA A 23 0.77 -9.41 -3.24
CA ALA A 23 1.59 -10.37 -2.52
C ALA A 23 2.89 -10.67 -3.29
N GLY A 24 4.00 -10.77 -2.56
CA GLY A 24 5.34 -11.01 -3.12
C GLY A 24 6.18 -9.74 -3.27
N ILE A 25 5.61 -8.56 -3.05
CA ILE A 25 6.38 -7.31 -2.89
C ILE A 25 6.93 -7.24 -1.47
N HIS A 26 8.18 -6.78 -1.34
CA HIS A 26 8.82 -6.62 -0.03
C HIS A 26 8.00 -5.71 0.89
N SER A 27 7.80 -6.12 2.15
CA SER A 27 6.96 -5.39 3.12
C SER A 27 7.43 -3.96 3.37
N GLY A 28 8.75 -3.70 3.27
CA GLY A 28 9.31 -2.35 3.35
C GLY A 28 8.85 -1.41 2.24
N ASP A 29 8.55 -1.95 1.06
CA ASP A 29 8.16 -1.20 -0.14
C ASP A 29 6.64 -1.11 -0.31
N SER A 30 5.88 -1.91 0.44
CA SER A 30 4.41 -1.92 0.37
C SER A 30 3.81 -0.89 1.31
N ALA A 31 2.78 -0.18 0.84
CA ALA A 31 1.91 0.57 1.72
C ALA A 31 1.07 -0.41 2.56
N CYS A 32 0.96 -0.17 3.87
CA CYS A 32 0.21 -1.02 4.79
C CYS A 32 -0.89 -0.23 5.51
N VAL A 33 -2.02 -0.87 5.72
CA VAL A 33 -3.15 -0.30 6.45
C VAL A 33 -3.40 -1.07 7.74
N LEU A 34 -3.58 -0.36 8.81
CA LEU A 34 -3.96 -0.87 10.13
C LEU A 34 -5.15 -0.08 10.67
N PRO A 35 -6.27 -0.73 11.07
CA PRO A 35 -6.56 -2.16 10.92
C PRO A 35 -6.83 -2.59 9.47
N PRO A 36 -6.78 -3.90 9.14
CA PRO A 36 -7.16 -4.43 7.83
C PRO A 36 -8.60 -4.06 7.48
N TYR A 37 -8.89 -3.81 6.21
CA TYR A 37 -10.22 -3.33 5.79
C TYR A 37 -10.93 -4.24 4.76
N LYS A 38 -10.22 -5.23 4.20
CA LYS A 38 -10.78 -6.20 3.24
C LYS A 38 -10.64 -7.66 3.69
N ILE A 39 -9.97 -7.92 4.81
CA ILE A 39 -9.75 -9.27 5.34
C ILE A 39 -10.88 -9.58 6.32
N THR A 40 -11.47 -10.76 6.21
CA THR A 40 -12.56 -11.18 7.11
C THR A 40 -12.06 -11.49 8.52
N SER A 41 -12.90 -11.32 9.53
CA SER A 41 -12.55 -11.62 10.93
C SER A 41 -12.10 -13.09 11.10
N SER A 42 -12.74 -14.04 10.40
CA SER A 42 -12.33 -15.45 10.44
C SER A 42 -10.93 -15.67 9.86
N SER A 43 -10.57 -14.94 8.81
CA SER A 43 -9.22 -15.03 8.24
C SER A 43 -8.17 -14.35 9.14
N ILE A 44 -8.53 -13.27 9.82
CA ILE A 44 -7.66 -12.64 10.83
C ILE A 44 -7.41 -13.62 11.99
N GLU A 45 -8.44 -14.30 12.47
CA GLU A 45 -8.28 -15.32 13.52
C GLU A 45 -7.37 -16.47 13.05
N GLN A 46 -7.54 -16.95 11.81
CA GLN A 46 -6.65 -17.96 11.24
C GLN A 46 -5.19 -17.48 11.18
N ILE A 47 -4.96 -16.23 10.76
CA ILE A 47 -3.63 -15.60 10.75
C ILE A 47 -3.03 -15.56 12.17
N ASN A 48 -3.82 -15.15 13.16
CA ASN A 48 -3.39 -15.09 14.56
C ASN A 48 -2.99 -16.49 15.08
N ILE A 49 -3.79 -17.53 14.80
CA ILE A 49 -3.49 -18.92 15.19
C ILE A 49 -2.20 -19.41 14.54
N ILE A 50 -2.02 -19.18 13.24
CA ILE A 50 -0.81 -19.60 12.52
C ILE A 50 0.42 -18.87 13.09
N THR A 51 0.32 -17.56 13.29
CA THR A 51 1.41 -16.75 13.85
C THR A 51 1.86 -17.26 15.22
N LYS A 52 0.91 -17.50 16.14
CA LYS A 52 1.21 -18.03 17.47
C LYS A 52 1.88 -19.40 17.40
N LYS A 53 1.34 -20.32 16.57
CA LYS A 53 1.92 -21.66 16.39
C LYS A 53 3.34 -21.61 15.84
N LEU A 54 3.61 -20.75 14.85
CA LEU A 54 4.93 -20.61 14.26
C LEU A 54 5.94 -20.01 15.25
N ALA A 55 5.55 -18.95 15.97
CA ALA A 55 6.42 -18.32 16.97
C ALA A 55 6.88 -19.33 18.06
N ILE A 56 5.95 -20.13 18.58
CA ILE A 56 6.27 -21.16 19.60
C ILE A 56 7.11 -22.29 19.00
N LYS A 57 6.72 -22.81 17.81
CA LYS A 57 7.47 -23.91 17.17
C LYS A 57 8.91 -23.54 16.80
N LEU A 58 9.16 -22.29 16.49
CA LEU A 58 10.48 -21.75 16.16
C LEU A 58 11.26 -21.28 17.41
N ASN A 59 10.71 -21.48 18.60
CA ASN A 59 11.29 -21.01 19.88
C ASN A 59 11.69 -19.53 19.84
N VAL A 60 10.83 -18.67 19.28
CA VAL A 60 11.12 -17.25 19.14
C VAL A 60 11.10 -16.57 20.50
N ILE A 61 12.19 -15.85 20.82
CA ILE A 61 12.29 -14.94 21.96
C ILE A 61 12.56 -13.54 21.41
N GLY A 62 11.59 -12.63 21.53
CA GLY A 62 11.62 -11.32 20.91
C GLY A 62 10.60 -11.18 19.77
N LEU A 63 10.96 -10.43 18.73
CA LEU A 63 10.08 -10.09 17.63
C LEU A 63 10.08 -11.16 16.53
N ILE A 64 8.91 -11.32 15.91
CA ILE A 64 8.71 -12.12 14.71
C ILE A 64 7.79 -11.34 13.74
N ASN A 65 8.16 -11.37 12.48
CA ASN A 65 7.36 -10.86 11.38
C ASN A 65 6.99 -12.01 10.43
N ILE A 66 5.73 -12.06 10.01
CA ILE A 66 5.24 -13.10 9.08
C ILE A 66 4.46 -12.43 7.96
N GLN A 67 4.80 -12.76 6.72
CA GLN A 67 4.04 -12.37 5.56
C GLN A 67 3.09 -13.47 5.12
N PHE A 68 1.85 -13.05 4.86
CA PHE A 68 0.79 -13.93 4.35
C PHE A 68 0.26 -13.42 3.02
N ALA A 69 -0.18 -14.34 2.16
CA ALA A 69 -1.06 -14.06 1.04
C ALA A 69 -2.48 -14.50 1.39
N TYR A 70 -3.47 -13.69 0.99
CA TYR A 70 -4.88 -13.99 1.15
C TYR A 70 -5.55 -14.06 -0.22
N LYS A 71 -6.13 -15.21 -0.57
CA LYS A 71 -6.82 -15.42 -1.84
C LYS A 71 -8.00 -16.35 -1.66
N ASN A 72 -9.18 -15.93 -2.13
CA ASN A 72 -10.41 -16.76 -2.13
C ASN A 72 -10.74 -17.38 -0.75
N GLY A 73 -10.62 -16.59 0.32
CA GLY A 73 -10.90 -17.04 1.68
C GLY A 73 -9.80 -17.89 2.32
N LYS A 74 -8.71 -18.16 1.63
CA LYS A 74 -7.58 -18.95 2.12
C LYS A 74 -6.38 -18.09 2.46
N VAL A 75 -5.71 -18.43 3.55
CA VAL A 75 -4.48 -17.78 4.03
C VAL A 75 -3.29 -18.69 3.72
N TYR A 76 -2.26 -18.11 3.11
CA TYR A 76 -1.01 -18.79 2.76
C TYR A 76 0.15 -18.08 3.44
N THR A 77 1.00 -18.79 4.16
CA THR A 77 2.23 -18.25 4.72
C THR A 77 3.28 -18.14 3.62
N LEU A 78 3.82 -16.96 3.39
CA LEU A 78 4.86 -16.70 2.38
C LEU A 78 6.24 -16.79 2.98
N GLU A 79 6.49 -16.05 4.08
CA GLU A 79 7.77 -16.06 4.78
C GLU A 79 7.60 -15.81 6.27
N VAL A 80 8.57 -16.28 7.05
CA VAL A 80 8.63 -16.12 8.51
C VAL A 80 10.00 -15.56 8.88
N ASN A 81 10.00 -14.40 9.50
CA ASN A 81 11.20 -13.67 9.88
C ASN A 81 11.30 -13.52 11.41
N PRO A 82 12.03 -14.39 12.14
CA PRO A 82 12.18 -14.28 13.59
C PRO A 82 13.20 -13.18 13.95
N ARG A 83 12.85 -11.96 13.63
CA ARG A 83 13.63 -10.73 13.82
C ARG A 83 12.72 -9.52 13.82
N ALA A 84 13.26 -8.35 14.22
CA ALA A 84 12.57 -7.08 14.04
C ALA A 84 12.32 -6.80 12.54
N SER A 85 11.14 -6.26 12.24
CA SER A 85 10.74 -5.79 10.91
C SER A 85 10.84 -4.25 10.83
N ARG A 86 10.77 -3.72 9.63
CA ARG A 86 10.62 -2.27 9.43
C ARG A 86 9.26 -1.73 9.90
N THR A 87 8.25 -2.59 9.94
CA THR A 87 6.89 -2.21 10.37
C THR A 87 6.77 -2.04 11.90
N ILE A 88 7.72 -2.52 12.70
CA ILE A 88 7.68 -2.40 14.17
C ILE A 88 7.53 -0.94 14.66
N PRO A 89 8.28 0.06 14.16
CA PRO A 89 8.08 1.44 14.56
C PRO A 89 6.68 1.98 14.18
N PHE A 90 6.17 1.59 13.01
CA PHE A 90 4.83 1.94 12.56
C PHE A 90 3.76 1.33 13.48
N VAL A 91 3.80 0.01 13.71
CA VAL A 91 2.87 -0.69 14.59
C VAL A 91 2.92 -0.11 16.00
N SER A 92 4.12 0.09 16.56
CA SER A 92 4.28 0.64 17.90
C SER A 92 3.63 2.01 18.06
N LYS A 93 3.78 2.89 17.07
CA LYS A 93 3.15 4.22 17.07
C LYS A 93 1.64 4.15 16.85
N ALA A 94 1.19 3.29 15.94
CA ALA A 94 -0.22 3.15 15.62
C ALA A 94 -1.02 2.54 16.78
N THR A 95 -0.45 1.59 17.53
CA THR A 95 -1.13 0.90 18.65
C THR A 95 -0.79 1.46 20.03
N ASN A 96 0.12 2.42 20.11
CA ASN A 96 0.69 2.92 21.37
C ASN A 96 1.32 1.81 22.24
N THR A 97 1.89 0.79 21.60
CA THR A 97 2.55 -0.34 22.25
C THR A 97 4.03 -0.33 21.88
N PRO A 98 4.97 -0.08 22.80
CA PRO A 98 6.39 0.07 22.48
C PRO A 98 7.07 -1.29 22.25
N LEU A 99 6.70 -1.99 21.15
CA LEU A 99 7.09 -3.38 20.87
C LEU A 99 8.60 -3.61 20.89
N ALA A 100 9.39 -2.69 20.33
CA ALA A 100 10.85 -2.83 20.32
C ALA A 100 11.45 -2.79 21.74
N LYS A 101 10.93 -1.90 22.61
CA LYS A 101 11.35 -1.81 24.02
C LYS A 101 11.00 -3.08 24.78
N ILE A 102 9.78 -3.59 24.58
CA ILE A 102 9.32 -4.82 25.23
C ILE A 102 10.15 -6.00 24.73
N ALA A 103 10.41 -6.09 23.42
CA ALA A 103 11.24 -7.14 22.84
C ALA A 103 12.66 -7.18 23.43
N ALA A 104 13.29 -6.02 23.64
CA ALA A 104 14.60 -5.93 24.28
C ALA A 104 14.57 -6.49 25.71
N GLN A 105 13.51 -6.20 26.48
CA GLN A 105 13.34 -6.73 27.84
C GLN A 105 13.06 -8.24 27.84
N VAL A 106 12.25 -8.73 26.90
CA VAL A 106 11.97 -10.16 26.71
C VAL A 106 13.26 -10.92 26.35
N SER A 107 14.10 -10.33 25.51
CA SER A 107 15.37 -10.95 25.10
C SER A 107 16.37 -11.13 26.26
N VAL A 108 16.21 -10.39 27.35
CA VAL A 108 17.01 -10.54 28.58
C VAL A 108 16.23 -11.23 29.72
N GLY A 109 15.13 -11.90 29.39
CA GLY A 109 14.44 -12.80 30.31
C GLY A 109 13.14 -12.28 30.92
N ALA A 110 12.63 -11.11 30.54
CA ALA A 110 11.31 -10.66 30.99
C ALA A 110 10.22 -11.51 30.33
N SER A 111 9.16 -11.82 31.09
CA SER A 111 7.97 -12.50 30.58
C SER A 111 6.94 -11.50 30.06
N LEU A 112 6.16 -11.88 29.05
CA LEU A 112 5.15 -11.00 28.44
C LEU A 112 3.99 -10.62 29.36
N ASP A 113 3.71 -11.41 30.40
CA ASP A 113 2.69 -11.12 31.42
C ASP A 113 3.03 -9.92 32.31
N GLN A 114 4.31 -9.50 32.34
CA GLN A 114 4.74 -8.30 33.06
C GLN A 114 4.31 -7.00 32.38
N PHE A 115 3.82 -7.07 31.14
CA PHE A 115 3.44 -5.91 30.33
C PHE A 115 1.92 -5.86 30.12
N GLN A 116 1.35 -4.65 30.23
CA GLN A 116 -0.06 -4.40 29.92
C GLN A 116 -0.25 -4.27 28.40
N LEU A 117 -0.26 -5.40 27.68
CA LEU A 117 -0.40 -5.45 26.24
C LEU A 117 -1.87 -5.35 25.84
N LYS A 118 -2.21 -4.31 25.07
CA LYS A 118 -3.57 -4.10 24.55
C LYS A 118 -3.78 -4.82 23.21
N PRO A 119 -4.99 -5.29 22.91
CA PRO A 119 -5.33 -5.78 21.59
C PRO A 119 -5.11 -4.69 20.52
N TRP A 120 -4.43 -5.04 19.44
CA TRP A 120 -4.09 -4.12 18.34
C TRP A 120 -5.32 -3.63 17.55
N ASP A 121 -6.42 -4.36 17.56
CA ASP A 121 -7.65 -4.09 16.81
C ASP A 121 -8.61 -3.13 17.50
N GLN A 122 -8.29 -2.70 18.73
CA GLN A 122 -9.09 -1.75 19.50
C GLN A 122 -8.67 -0.28 19.31
N ILE A 123 -7.90 0.03 18.27
CA ILE A 123 -7.51 1.42 17.98
C ILE A 123 -8.68 2.20 17.37
N PRO A 124 -8.93 3.48 17.81
CA PRO A 124 -10.06 4.28 17.32
C PRO A 124 -9.80 5.01 16.01
N HIS A 125 -8.72 4.68 15.33
CA HIS A 125 -8.24 5.36 14.12
C HIS A 125 -7.74 4.37 13.07
N VAL A 126 -7.46 4.88 11.89
CA VAL A 126 -6.76 4.17 10.82
C VAL A 126 -5.36 4.73 10.70
N ALA A 127 -4.36 3.88 10.68
CA ALA A 127 -2.98 4.22 10.38
C ALA A 127 -2.58 3.60 9.03
N VAL A 128 -1.82 4.35 8.24
CA VAL A 128 -1.27 3.89 6.96
C VAL A 128 0.23 4.14 6.97
N LYS A 129 1.00 3.10 6.70
CA LYS A 129 2.42 3.20 6.40
C LYS A 129 2.58 3.37 4.89
N GLU A 130 3.39 4.32 4.46
CA GLU A 130 3.80 4.50 3.07
C GLU A 130 5.31 4.43 2.95
N ALA A 131 5.80 3.79 1.89
CA ALA A 131 7.23 3.67 1.62
C ALA A 131 7.80 4.96 1.02
N VAL A 132 9.00 5.33 1.43
CA VAL A 132 9.79 6.39 0.77
C VAL A 132 10.74 5.75 -0.22
N LEU A 133 10.43 5.90 -1.50
CA LEU A 133 11.20 5.32 -2.60
C LEU A 133 12.11 6.38 -3.21
N PRO A 134 13.43 6.13 -3.34
CA PRO A 134 14.40 7.14 -3.79
C PRO A 134 14.50 7.25 -5.33
N PHE A 135 13.45 6.88 -6.06
CA PHE A 135 13.47 6.85 -7.54
C PHE A 135 13.80 8.19 -8.19
N ASN A 136 13.46 9.30 -7.54
CA ASN A 136 13.83 10.64 -8.00
C ASN A 136 15.35 10.91 -7.93
N LYS A 137 16.08 10.21 -7.06
CA LYS A 137 17.54 10.29 -6.94
C LYS A 137 18.25 9.30 -7.89
N PHE A 138 17.57 8.24 -8.29
CA PHE A 138 18.07 7.17 -9.13
C PHE A 138 17.12 6.93 -10.33
N PRO A 139 17.05 7.88 -11.29
CA PRO A 139 16.05 7.86 -12.36
C PRO A 139 16.20 6.71 -13.35
N ASP A 140 17.38 6.06 -13.39
CA ASP A 140 17.66 4.92 -14.25
C ASP A 140 17.30 3.57 -13.60
N GLU A 141 17.07 3.56 -12.28
CA GLU A 141 16.64 2.36 -11.59
C GLU A 141 15.23 1.93 -12.01
N SER A 142 15.00 0.62 -11.91
CA SER A 142 13.67 0.06 -12.15
C SER A 142 12.70 0.48 -11.04
N ILE A 143 11.57 1.06 -11.41
CA ILE A 143 10.50 1.41 -10.49
C ILE A 143 9.66 0.21 -10.02
N PHE A 144 9.91 -0.97 -10.60
CA PHE A 144 9.17 -2.17 -10.23
C PHE A 144 9.50 -2.58 -8.81
N LEU A 145 8.46 -2.71 -8.02
CA LEU A 145 8.55 -3.32 -6.72
C LEU A 145 8.69 -4.84 -6.89
N SER A 146 9.47 -5.46 -6.04
CA SER A 146 9.84 -6.87 -6.11
C SER A 146 10.04 -7.41 -4.69
N PRO A 147 10.41 -8.68 -4.51
CA PRO A 147 10.84 -9.18 -3.21
C PRO A 147 12.10 -8.48 -2.66
N GLU A 148 12.87 -7.80 -3.53
CA GLU A 148 14.03 -7.00 -3.12
C GLU A 148 13.60 -5.60 -2.69
N MET A 149 14.03 -5.18 -1.52
CA MET A 149 13.68 -3.89 -0.95
C MET A 149 14.39 -2.72 -1.64
N LYS A 150 13.62 -1.69 -2.02
CA LYS A 150 14.10 -0.45 -2.65
C LYS A 150 13.88 0.80 -1.80
N SER A 151 12.97 0.75 -0.85
CA SER A 151 12.66 1.89 0.03
C SER A 151 13.83 2.24 0.94
N THR A 152 14.02 3.54 1.16
CA THR A 152 15.05 4.09 2.06
C THR A 152 14.46 4.56 3.38
N GLY A 153 13.14 4.63 3.49
CA GLY A 153 12.42 5.04 4.69
C GLY A 153 10.94 4.75 4.58
N GLU A 154 10.23 5.12 5.62
CA GLU A 154 8.77 4.98 5.70
C GLU A 154 8.17 6.14 6.48
N VAL A 155 6.92 6.45 6.20
CA VAL A 155 6.14 7.47 6.88
C VAL A 155 4.81 6.90 7.34
N MET A 156 4.19 7.53 8.33
CA MET A 156 2.87 7.15 8.83
C MET A 156 1.88 8.28 8.61
N GLY A 157 0.76 7.96 7.96
CA GLY A 157 -0.44 8.77 7.98
C GLY A 157 -1.45 8.18 8.96
N ILE A 158 -2.06 9.02 9.80
CA ILE A 158 -3.06 8.60 10.80
C ILE A 158 -4.29 9.48 10.72
N SER A 159 -5.49 8.88 10.74
CA SER A 159 -6.77 9.61 10.69
C SER A 159 -7.93 8.71 11.13
N LYS A 160 -9.13 9.29 11.23
CA LYS A 160 -10.36 8.52 11.45
C LYS A 160 -10.85 7.73 10.24
N SER A 161 -10.36 8.03 9.05
CA SER A 161 -10.75 7.34 7.82
C SER A 161 -9.52 6.91 6.99
N LEU A 162 -9.65 5.81 6.27
CA LEU A 162 -8.61 5.27 5.40
C LEU A 162 -8.13 6.31 4.36
N GLY A 163 -9.07 6.97 3.67
CA GLY A 163 -8.72 7.97 2.64
C GLY A 163 -7.86 9.11 3.20
N SER A 164 -8.26 9.66 4.36
CA SER A 164 -7.49 10.74 5.00
C SER A 164 -6.15 10.25 5.57
N ALA A 165 -6.07 9.03 6.10
CA ALA A 165 -4.82 8.44 6.57
C ALA A 165 -3.85 8.19 5.40
N PHE A 166 -4.34 7.61 4.31
CA PHE A 166 -3.54 7.35 3.11
C PHE A 166 -3.07 8.66 2.45
N LYS A 167 -3.94 9.68 2.36
CA LYS A 167 -3.54 11.02 1.89
C LYS A 167 -2.37 11.58 2.68
N ARG A 168 -2.42 11.50 4.01
CA ARG A 168 -1.34 12.00 4.88
C ARG A 168 -0.05 11.21 4.69
N ALA A 169 -0.15 9.90 4.53
CA ALA A 169 0.98 9.04 4.24
C ALA A 169 1.62 9.39 2.89
N CYS A 170 0.83 9.55 1.81
CA CYS A 170 1.32 10.00 0.51
C CYS A 170 2.05 11.34 0.60
N ILE A 171 1.47 12.35 1.27
CA ILE A 171 2.11 13.66 1.45
C ILE A 171 3.43 13.51 2.21
N GLY A 172 3.46 12.73 3.28
CA GLY A 172 4.67 12.45 4.06
C GLY A 172 5.76 11.75 3.25
N ALA A 173 5.39 10.89 2.30
CA ALA A 173 6.31 10.22 1.38
C ALA A 173 6.75 11.10 0.20
N GLY A 174 6.22 12.33 0.08
CA GLY A 174 6.50 13.23 -1.05
C GLY A 174 5.65 12.96 -2.29
N ASN A 175 4.64 12.10 -2.20
CA ASN A 175 3.72 11.76 -3.28
C ASN A 175 2.55 12.74 -3.29
N MET A 176 2.49 13.63 -4.29
CA MET A 176 1.40 14.59 -4.42
C MET A 176 0.19 13.96 -5.10
N LEU A 177 -0.95 14.03 -4.44
CA LEU A 177 -2.23 13.59 -5.00
C LEU A 177 -2.83 14.70 -5.88
N PRO A 178 -3.23 14.40 -7.13
CA PRO A 178 -3.88 15.38 -7.98
C PRO A 178 -5.29 15.72 -7.47
N ILE A 179 -5.71 16.96 -7.68
CA ILE A 179 -7.06 17.42 -7.35
C ILE A 179 -7.95 17.56 -8.60
N SER A 180 -7.38 17.52 -9.79
CA SER A 180 -8.05 17.62 -11.08
C SER A 180 -7.13 17.16 -12.22
N GLY A 181 -7.63 17.12 -13.44
CA GLY A 181 -6.86 16.86 -14.65
C GLY A 181 -7.22 15.56 -15.35
N LYS A 182 -6.25 14.91 -15.99
CA LYS A 182 -6.47 13.65 -16.72
C LYS A 182 -5.85 12.47 -15.98
N VAL A 183 -6.62 11.39 -15.84
CA VAL A 183 -6.16 10.09 -15.34
C VAL A 183 -5.89 9.18 -16.54
N PHE A 184 -4.66 8.74 -16.70
CA PHE A 184 -4.33 7.70 -17.66
C PHE A 184 -4.57 6.32 -17.05
N ILE A 185 -5.27 5.46 -17.78
CA ILE A 185 -5.62 4.10 -17.36
C ILE A 185 -5.17 3.11 -18.44
N SER A 186 -4.30 2.19 -18.04
CA SER A 186 -3.90 1.05 -18.87
C SER A 186 -3.83 -0.18 -17.97
N VAL A 187 -4.79 -1.07 -18.09
CA VAL A 187 -4.90 -2.24 -17.24
C VAL A 187 -4.90 -3.54 -18.04
N ASN A 188 -4.39 -4.60 -17.43
CA ASN A 188 -4.44 -5.95 -17.99
C ASN A 188 -5.88 -6.46 -18.09
N ASP A 189 -6.09 -7.58 -18.79
CA ASP A 189 -7.45 -8.10 -19.07
C ASP A 189 -8.20 -8.53 -17.82
N MET A 190 -7.52 -9.04 -16.79
CA MET A 190 -8.15 -9.45 -15.53
C MET A 190 -8.67 -8.27 -14.71
N ASP A 191 -8.07 -7.09 -14.88
CA ASP A 191 -8.40 -5.88 -14.14
C ASP A 191 -9.46 -5.01 -14.83
N LYS A 192 -9.80 -5.31 -16.10
CA LYS A 192 -10.72 -4.47 -16.89
C LYS A 192 -12.10 -4.30 -16.28
N LEU A 193 -12.65 -5.34 -15.67
CA LEU A 193 -13.95 -5.22 -14.99
C LEU A 193 -13.84 -4.44 -13.68
N ASN A 194 -12.75 -4.62 -12.95
CA ASN A 194 -12.54 -3.98 -11.66
C ASN A 194 -12.26 -2.48 -11.78
N ILE A 195 -11.62 -2.05 -12.88
CA ILE A 195 -11.28 -0.64 -13.08
C ILE A 195 -12.51 0.23 -13.43
N ILE A 196 -13.60 -0.34 -13.95
CA ILE A 196 -14.79 0.41 -14.41
C ILE A 196 -15.37 1.26 -13.28
N SER A 197 -15.57 0.68 -12.09
CA SER A 197 -16.11 1.41 -10.94
C SER A 197 -15.17 2.53 -10.48
N ILE A 198 -13.87 2.27 -10.45
CA ILE A 198 -12.85 3.25 -10.07
C ILE A 198 -12.78 4.39 -11.09
N ALA A 199 -12.84 4.08 -12.38
CA ALA A 199 -12.85 5.05 -13.45
C ALA A 199 -14.10 5.96 -13.39
N ARG A 200 -15.27 5.38 -13.09
CA ARG A 200 -16.53 6.14 -12.87
C ARG A 200 -16.38 7.12 -11.72
N ASP A 201 -15.84 6.66 -10.62
CA ASP A 201 -15.59 7.49 -9.45
C ASP A 201 -14.62 8.66 -9.74
N PHE A 202 -13.60 8.46 -10.59
CA PHE A 202 -12.74 9.54 -11.04
C PHE A 202 -13.49 10.56 -11.90
N VAL A 203 -14.38 10.12 -12.78
CA VAL A 203 -15.24 11.03 -13.58
C VAL A 203 -16.17 11.85 -12.67
N GLU A 204 -16.77 11.22 -11.65
CA GLU A 204 -17.59 11.92 -10.65
C GLU A 204 -16.81 13.00 -9.88
N LEU A 205 -15.52 12.79 -9.68
CA LEU A 205 -14.61 13.77 -9.08
C LEU A 205 -14.12 14.85 -10.06
N GLY A 206 -14.59 14.83 -11.32
CA GLY A 206 -14.27 15.82 -12.35
C GLY A 206 -13.01 15.53 -13.16
N PHE A 207 -12.39 14.35 -13.00
CA PHE A 207 -11.26 13.96 -13.84
C PHE A 207 -11.70 13.51 -15.23
N LYS A 208 -10.86 13.79 -16.24
CA LYS A 208 -11.02 13.25 -17.60
C LYS A 208 -10.23 11.95 -17.72
N LEU A 209 -10.76 10.99 -18.48
CA LEU A 209 -10.13 9.72 -18.70
C LEU A 209 -9.38 9.68 -20.04
N ILE A 210 -8.19 9.07 -20.02
CA ILE A 210 -7.42 8.72 -21.20
C ILE A 210 -6.87 7.31 -21.00
N GLY A 211 -6.86 6.49 -22.04
CA GLY A 211 -6.44 5.09 -21.91
C GLY A 211 -5.86 4.53 -23.18
N THR A 212 -5.14 3.40 -23.06
CA THR A 212 -4.76 2.60 -24.24
C THR A 212 -6.00 2.02 -24.90
N GLU A 213 -5.92 1.73 -26.19
CA GLU A 213 -7.05 1.33 -27.03
C GLU A 213 -7.98 0.31 -26.38
N ASN A 214 -7.44 -0.84 -25.95
CA ASN A 214 -8.26 -1.90 -25.35
C ASN A 214 -8.92 -1.46 -24.03
N THR A 215 -8.24 -0.68 -23.20
CA THR A 215 -8.80 -0.15 -21.96
C THR A 215 -9.85 0.92 -22.23
N ALA A 216 -9.55 1.85 -23.14
CA ALA A 216 -10.49 2.90 -23.55
C ALA A 216 -11.77 2.31 -24.16
N ASN A 217 -11.67 1.28 -25.00
CA ASN A 217 -12.82 0.59 -25.58
C ASN A 217 -13.72 -0.03 -24.51
N VAL A 218 -13.14 -0.67 -23.47
CA VAL A 218 -13.92 -1.23 -22.36
C VAL A 218 -14.62 -0.12 -21.57
N LEU A 219 -13.94 0.97 -21.24
CA LEU A 219 -14.51 2.09 -20.49
C LEU A 219 -15.61 2.80 -21.30
N ASN A 220 -15.38 3.05 -22.59
CA ASN A 220 -16.39 3.68 -23.49
C ASN A 220 -17.64 2.79 -23.64
N LYS A 221 -17.49 1.47 -23.79
CA LYS A 221 -18.62 0.53 -23.82
C LYS A 221 -19.44 0.53 -22.53
N ASN A 222 -18.83 0.95 -21.41
CA ASN A 222 -19.51 1.10 -20.11
C ASN A 222 -19.96 2.55 -19.80
N GLY A 223 -20.06 3.39 -20.85
CA GLY A 223 -20.57 4.76 -20.76
C GLY A 223 -19.60 5.78 -20.16
N LEU A 224 -18.32 5.46 -20.09
CA LEU A 224 -17.28 6.34 -19.54
C LEU A 224 -16.47 6.94 -20.69
N SER A 225 -16.73 8.22 -21.03
CA SER A 225 -16.02 8.91 -22.11
C SER A 225 -14.50 8.92 -21.85
N THR A 226 -13.78 8.11 -22.63
CA THR A 226 -12.33 7.88 -22.48
C THR A 226 -11.62 8.15 -23.79
N GLN A 227 -10.68 9.12 -23.78
CA GLN A 227 -9.83 9.42 -24.92
C GLN A 227 -8.85 8.27 -25.13
N CYS A 228 -8.65 7.83 -26.39
CA CYS A 228 -7.63 6.86 -26.74
C CYS A 228 -6.26 7.53 -26.92
N VAL A 229 -5.19 6.86 -26.51
CA VAL A 229 -3.79 7.26 -26.75
C VAL A 229 -2.98 6.02 -27.13
N PHE A 230 -1.99 6.20 -27.98
CA PHE A 230 -1.07 5.13 -28.37
C PHE A 230 -0.21 4.65 -27.19
N LYS A 231 0.10 3.36 -27.15
CA LYS A 231 1.15 2.82 -26.30
C LYS A 231 2.51 3.31 -26.78
N VAL A 232 3.53 3.06 -25.96
CA VAL A 232 4.93 3.32 -26.33
C VAL A 232 5.29 2.43 -27.52
N GLY A 233 5.68 3.01 -28.65
CA GLY A 233 6.07 2.25 -29.85
C GLY A 233 4.95 1.99 -30.87
N GLU A 234 3.67 2.26 -30.57
CA GLU A 234 2.57 2.10 -31.53
C GLU A 234 2.34 3.34 -32.42
N GLY A 235 2.79 4.52 -31.97
CA GLY A 235 2.57 5.77 -32.70
C GLY A 235 2.87 7.01 -31.86
N ARG A 236 2.60 8.20 -32.44
CA ARG A 236 2.73 9.49 -31.77
C ARG A 236 1.49 10.38 -32.02
N PRO A 237 1.08 11.22 -31.04
CA PRO A 237 1.58 11.27 -29.67
C PRO A 237 1.18 10.03 -28.87
N ASN A 238 2.14 9.46 -28.12
CA ASN A 238 1.89 8.35 -27.21
C ASN A 238 1.80 8.83 -25.76
N ILE A 239 1.54 7.90 -24.83
CA ILE A 239 1.39 8.25 -23.41
C ILE A 239 2.61 8.96 -22.81
N VAL A 240 3.83 8.61 -23.21
CA VAL A 240 5.04 9.27 -22.71
C VAL A 240 5.11 10.72 -23.19
N ASP A 241 4.66 11.00 -24.41
CA ASP A 241 4.56 12.37 -24.93
C ASP A 241 3.52 13.17 -24.13
N GLU A 242 2.36 12.59 -23.82
CA GLU A 242 1.32 13.24 -23.01
C GLU A 242 1.79 13.54 -21.57
N ILE A 243 2.58 12.63 -20.95
CA ILE A 243 3.20 12.83 -19.63
C ILE A 243 4.23 13.99 -19.70
N LYS A 244 5.14 13.98 -20.66
CA LYS A 244 6.15 15.04 -20.86
C LYS A 244 5.52 16.41 -21.09
N ASN A 245 4.39 16.45 -21.77
CA ASN A 245 3.63 17.66 -22.03
C ASN A 245 2.76 18.10 -20.82
N LYS A 246 2.91 17.45 -19.65
CA LYS A 246 2.18 17.74 -18.40
C LYS A 246 0.64 17.69 -18.54
N LYS A 247 0.15 16.85 -19.46
CA LYS A 247 -1.30 16.67 -19.68
C LYS A 247 -1.92 15.59 -18.81
N ILE A 248 -1.10 14.80 -18.11
CA ILE A 248 -1.51 13.69 -17.25
C ILE A 248 -1.26 14.07 -15.79
N SER A 249 -2.24 13.82 -14.94
CA SER A 249 -2.14 14.11 -13.48
C SER A 249 -1.96 12.86 -12.63
N LEU A 250 -2.40 11.70 -13.13
CA LEU A 250 -2.31 10.40 -12.44
C LEU A 250 -2.18 9.30 -13.49
N VAL A 251 -1.36 8.31 -13.20
CA VAL A 251 -1.21 7.11 -14.02
C VAL A 251 -1.66 5.89 -13.23
N ILE A 252 -2.58 5.11 -13.79
CA ILE A 252 -2.98 3.77 -13.32
C ILE A 252 -2.56 2.79 -14.40
N ASN A 253 -1.52 2.00 -14.10
CA ASN A 253 -0.96 1.05 -15.06
C ASN A 253 -0.70 -0.30 -14.39
N THR A 254 -1.54 -1.32 -14.69
CA THR A 254 -1.40 -2.67 -14.15
C THR A 254 -0.91 -3.62 -15.25
N PRO A 255 0.42 -3.66 -15.49
CA PRO A 255 0.97 -4.46 -16.57
C PRO A 255 0.94 -5.96 -16.25
N MET A 256 0.85 -6.79 -17.30
CA MET A 256 1.02 -8.23 -17.19
C MET A 256 1.82 -8.76 -18.38
N GLY A 257 2.85 -9.56 -18.09
CA GLY A 257 3.69 -10.19 -19.12
C GLY A 257 4.94 -9.39 -19.51
N SER A 258 5.84 -10.03 -20.27
CA SER A 258 7.17 -9.48 -20.60
C SER A 258 7.13 -8.26 -21.53
N GLN A 259 6.21 -8.24 -22.49
CA GLN A 259 6.10 -7.14 -23.46
C GLN A 259 5.56 -5.85 -22.84
N SER A 260 4.64 -5.96 -21.89
CA SER A 260 4.11 -4.81 -21.16
C SER A 260 5.15 -4.17 -20.22
N ARG A 261 6.19 -4.91 -19.83
CA ARG A 261 7.29 -4.39 -18.97
C ARG A 261 8.15 -3.32 -19.63
N TYR A 262 8.30 -3.34 -20.97
CA TYR A 262 9.04 -2.28 -21.67
C TYR A 262 8.29 -0.95 -21.66
N ASP A 263 7.00 -0.99 -21.99
CA ASP A 263 6.13 0.19 -21.96
C ASP A 263 6.03 0.76 -20.55
N GLU A 264 5.91 -0.12 -19.55
CA GLU A 264 5.85 0.22 -18.14
C GLU A 264 7.12 0.96 -17.68
N LYS A 265 8.33 0.48 -18.07
CA LYS A 265 9.58 1.18 -17.75
C LYS A 265 9.62 2.60 -18.31
N ALA A 266 9.20 2.77 -19.56
CA ALA A 266 9.18 4.09 -20.21
C ALA A 266 8.16 5.03 -19.55
N ILE A 267 6.96 4.53 -19.26
CA ILE A 267 5.89 5.27 -18.57
C ILE A 267 6.35 5.66 -17.16
N GLY A 268 6.85 4.70 -16.39
CA GLY A 268 7.26 4.92 -15.02
C GLY A 268 8.42 5.92 -14.89
N ARG A 269 9.47 5.78 -15.71
CA ARG A 269 10.55 6.77 -15.77
C ARG A 269 10.04 8.17 -16.12
N SER A 270 9.09 8.27 -17.05
CA SER A 270 8.50 9.54 -17.41
C SER A 270 7.67 10.13 -16.27
N CYS A 271 6.91 9.31 -15.53
CA CYS A 271 6.15 9.73 -14.36
C CYS A 271 7.07 10.30 -13.26
N ILE A 272 8.12 9.57 -12.88
CA ILE A 272 9.08 10.01 -11.86
C ILE A 272 9.71 11.34 -12.25
N LYS A 273 10.22 11.43 -13.48
CA LYS A 273 10.89 12.65 -13.98
C LYS A 273 9.97 13.87 -14.00
N ASN A 274 8.66 13.66 -14.12
CA ASN A 274 7.67 14.74 -14.17
C ASN A 274 6.85 14.88 -12.87
N GLY A 275 7.20 14.13 -11.79
CA GLY A 275 6.53 14.20 -10.50
C GLY A 275 5.06 13.74 -10.54
N ILE A 276 4.73 12.79 -11.42
CA ILE A 276 3.38 12.25 -11.58
C ILE A 276 3.27 10.95 -10.80
N LEU A 277 2.25 10.84 -9.96
CA LEU A 277 1.95 9.62 -9.22
C LEU A 277 1.56 8.51 -10.20
N ILE A 278 2.21 7.37 -10.07
CA ILE A 278 1.88 6.13 -10.77
C ILE A 278 1.48 5.06 -9.77
N VAL A 279 0.39 4.35 -10.02
CA VAL A 279 -0.07 3.20 -9.26
C VAL A 279 -0.18 1.98 -10.17
N THR A 280 0.21 0.83 -9.66
CA THR A 280 0.38 -0.40 -10.44
C THR A 280 -0.61 -1.50 -10.07
N THR A 281 -1.53 -1.24 -9.14
CA THR A 281 -2.57 -2.20 -8.72
C THR A 281 -3.94 -1.54 -8.62
N ILE A 282 -4.99 -2.34 -8.79
CA ILE A 282 -6.38 -1.90 -8.57
C ILE A 282 -6.61 -1.46 -7.11
N SER A 283 -5.97 -2.14 -6.17
CA SER A 283 -6.06 -1.78 -4.75
C SER A 283 -5.45 -0.41 -4.48
N ALA A 284 -4.27 -0.10 -5.06
CA ALA A 284 -3.64 1.21 -4.95
C ALA A 284 -4.48 2.30 -5.65
N ALA A 285 -5.05 2.02 -6.83
CA ALA A 285 -5.95 2.95 -7.51
C ALA A 285 -7.17 3.29 -6.64
N SER A 286 -7.79 2.30 -5.99
CA SER A 286 -8.90 2.50 -5.05
C SER A 286 -8.47 3.31 -3.81
N ALA A 287 -7.27 3.07 -3.26
CA ALA A 287 -6.76 3.81 -2.11
C ALA A 287 -6.49 5.29 -2.46
N VAL A 288 -5.86 5.55 -3.61
CA VAL A 288 -5.63 6.90 -4.15
C VAL A 288 -6.95 7.64 -4.37
N LEU A 289 -7.94 6.99 -4.97
CA LEU A 289 -9.27 7.55 -5.18
C LEU A 289 -9.92 7.99 -3.84
N ARG A 290 -9.89 7.12 -2.81
CA ARG A 290 -10.38 7.46 -1.46
C ARG A 290 -9.62 8.62 -0.84
N ALA A 291 -8.31 8.69 -1.06
CA ALA A 291 -7.48 9.79 -0.59
C ALA A 291 -7.85 11.12 -1.27
N ILE A 292 -8.06 11.11 -2.59
CA ILE A 292 -8.49 12.28 -3.36
C ILE A 292 -9.88 12.75 -2.88
N ARG A 293 -10.85 11.87 -2.70
CA ARG A 293 -12.16 12.20 -2.11
C ARG A 293 -12.05 12.88 -0.74
N SER A 294 -11.06 12.53 0.05
CA SER A 294 -10.85 13.13 1.37
C SER A 294 -10.21 14.52 1.33
N THR A 295 -9.81 15.04 0.15
CA THR A 295 -9.16 16.36 0.04
C THR A 295 -10.11 17.53 0.30
N SER A 296 -11.42 17.35 0.18
CA SER A 296 -12.44 18.35 0.48
C SER A 296 -12.52 18.72 1.97
N THR A 297 -11.98 17.89 2.87
CA THR A 297 -12.02 18.15 4.32
C THR A 297 -10.75 18.86 4.78
N LYS A 298 -10.90 19.95 5.58
CA LYS A 298 -9.76 20.65 6.19
C LYS A 298 -8.94 19.68 7.05
N THR A 299 -7.64 19.60 6.78
CA THR A 299 -6.73 18.79 7.55
C THR A 299 -6.54 19.41 8.94
N LYS A 300 -6.99 18.72 9.99
CA LYS A 300 -6.73 19.11 11.36
C LYS A 300 -5.41 18.49 11.83
N VAL A 301 -4.47 19.31 12.27
CA VAL A 301 -3.22 18.86 12.88
C VAL A 301 -3.52 18.39 14.30
N ARG A 302 -2.97 17.25 14.69
CA ARG A 302 -3.05 16.65 16.03
C ARG A 302 -1.72 16.01 16.36
N SER A 303 -1.39 15.96 17.65
CA SER A 303 -0.26 15.17 18.12
C SER A 303 -0.62 13.67 18.04
N LEU A 304 0.42 12.81 18.01
CA LEU A 304 0.20 11.35 18.02
C LEU A 304 -0.55 10.92 19.30
N GLN A 305 -0.25 11.54 20.43
CA GLN A 305 -0.88 11.29 21.73
C GLN A 305 -2.40 11.52 21.66
N GLU A 306 -2.86 12.57 20.98
CA GLU A 306 -4.31 12.85 20.84
C GLU A 306 -5.08 11.81 20.02
N TYR A 307 -4.40 10.87 19.35
CA TYR A 307 -5.05 9.75 18.68
C TYR A 307 -5.25 8.54 19.58
N HIS A 308 -4.58 8.49 20.72
CA HIS A 308 -4.61 7.36 21.66
C HIS A 308 -5.46 7.62 22.92
N TYR A 309 -6.06 8.83 23.03
CA TYR A 309 -6.93 9.25 24.13
C TYR A 309 -8.35 9.57 23.67
#